data_b550640dd744e488e593a0f82e4a86ca
#
_entry.id   b550640dd744e488e593a0f82e4a86ca
#
_cell.length_a   1.000
_cell.length_b   1.000
_cell.length_c   1.000
_cell.angle_alpha   90.00
_cell.angle_beta   90.00
_cell.angle_gamma   90.00
#
_symmetry.space_group_name_H-M   'P 1'
#
loop_
_entity.id
_entity.type
_entity.pdbx_description
1 polymer ?
#
loop_
_entity_poly.entity_id
_entity_poly.type
_entity_poly.pdbx_seq_one_letter_code
_entity_poly.pdbx_strand_id
1 'polypeptide(L)'
;MTRIRSALFVPATRTDRILKAVDSGADMVIVDLEDAVAIDAKDSARQALGEFAKANPQVSFFVRINSAQTKWFEQDLAFCYAHANVAAIMLPKAEFAADIG
;
A
#
# COMPACT_ATOMS: atom_id res chain seq x y z
N MET A 1 -8.48 22.07 11.35
CA MET A 1 -7.52 20.98 11.49
C MET A 1 -8.12 19.66 11.00
N THR A 2 -7.36 18.93 10.25
CA THR A 2 -7.81 17.65 9.75
C THR A 2 -7.40 16.54 10.70
N ARG A 3 -8.33 15.66 10.99
CA ARG A 3 -8.06 14.51 11.84
C ARG A 3 -8.45 13.25 11.10
N ILE A 4 -7.55 12.29 11.10
CA ILE A 4 -7.84 10.99 10.50
C ILE A 4 -8.66 10.19 11.49
N ARG A 5 -9.88 9.87 11.11
CA ARG A 5 -10.81 9.13 11.97
C ARG A 5 -10.91 7.67 11.59
N SER A 6 -10.66 7.35 10.34
CA SER A 6 -10.76 5.97 9.89
C SER A 6 -9.70 5.69 8.86
N ALA A 7 -9.10 4.54 8.98
CA ALA A 7 -8.15 4.03 8.01
C ALA A 7 -8.57 2.63 7.66
N LEU A 8 -8.69 2.35 6.36
CA LEU A 8 -9.03 1.03 5.88
C LEU A 8 -7.83 0.43 5.17
N PHE A 9 -7.48 -0.79 5.57
CA PHE A 9 -6.42 -1.55 4.91
C PHE A 9 -7.05 -2.47 3.88
N VAL A 10 -6.46 -2.46 2.67
CA VAL A 10 -6.90 -3.32 1.58
C VAL A 10 -5.69 -4.10 1.12
N PRO A 11 -5.75 -5.45 1.13
CA PRO A 11 -4.61 -6.21 0.60
C PRO A 11 -4.45 -5.96 -0.89
N ALA A 12 -3.20 -5.84 -1.34
CA ALA A 12 -2.94 -5.57 -2.75
C ALA A 12 -3.42 -6.70 -3.66
N THR A 13 -3.71 -7.87 -3.09
CA THR A 13 -4.31 -8.98 -3.84
C THR A 13 -5.78 -8.74 -4.16
N ARG A 14 -6.39 -7.72 -3.56
CA ARG A 14 -7.81 -7.43 -3.74
C ARG A 14 -8.01 -6.00 -4.18
N THR A 15 -7.49 -5.66 -5.36
CA THR A 15 -7.62 -4.30 -5.90
C THR A 15 -9.07 -3.93 -6.15
N ASP A 16 -9.93 -4.93 -6.32
CA ASP A 16 -11.36 -4.68 -6.46
C ASP A 16 -11.97 -3.99 -5.24
N ARG A 17 -11.31 -4.07 -4.10
CA ARG A 17 -11.80 -3.46 -2.87
C ARG A 17 -11.34 -2.01 -2.68
N ILE A 18 -10.38 -1.56 -3.46
CA ILE A 18 -9.82 -0.22 -3.28
C ILE A 18 -10.88 0.84 -3.53
N LEU A 19 -11.61 0.73 -4.65
CA LEU A 19 -12.65 1.70 -4.96
C LEU A 19 -13.76 1.69 -3.92
N LYS A 20 -14.12 0.52 -3.42
CA LYS A 20 -15.12 0.43 -2.37
C LYS A 20 -14.66 1.12 -1.09
N ALA A 21 -13.38 0.96 -0.75
CA ALA A 21 -12.84 1.61 0.43
C ALA A 21 -12.84 3.13 0.29
N VAL A 22 -12.46 3.61 -0.89
CA VAL A 22 -12.49 5.05 -1.16
C VAL A 22 -13.91 5.58 -1.09
N ASP A 23 -14.85 4.86 -1.68
CA ASP A 23 -16.26 5.29 -1.72
C ASP A 23 -16.93 5.22 -0.36
N SER A 24 -16.38 4.44 0.57
CA SER A 24 -16.97 4.32 1.90
C SER A 24 -16.80 5.58 2.75
N GLY A 25 -15.97 6.52 2.28
CA GLY A 25 -15.71 7.73 3.05
C GLY A 25 -14.59 7.60 4.05
N ALA A 26 -13.78 6.56 3.94
CA ALA A 26 -12.61 6.42 4.81
C ALA A 26 -11.65 7.58 4.57
N ASP A 27 -11.09 8.10 5.65
CA ASP A 27 -10.14 9.20 5.58
C ASP A 27 -8.83 8.78 4.91
N MET A 28 -8.47 7.52 5.06
CA MET A 28 -7.22 7.00 4.55
C MET A 28 -7.43 5.57 4.08
N VAL A 29 -7.05 5.32 2.84
CA VAL A 29 -7.07 3.95 2.30
C VAL A 29 -5.62 3.51 2.14
N ILE A 30 -5.26 2.44 2.81
CA ILE A 30 -3.89 1.92 2.81
C ILE A 30 -3.90 0.57 2.10
N VAL A 31 -3.19 0.50 0.99
CA VAL A 31 -3.06 -0.76 0.26
C VAL A 31 -1.83 -1.47 0.78
N ASP A 32 -2.01 -2.70 1.22
CA ASP A 32 -0.97 -3.44 1.91
C ASP A 32 -0.24 -4.40 0.97
N LEU A 33 1.06 -4.22 0.85
CA LEU A 33 1.93 -5.16 0.14
C LEU A 33 2.69 -6.07 1.12
N GLU A 34 2.52 -5.85 2.42
CA GLU A 34 3.32 -6.50 3.43
C GLU A 34 2.57 -7.64 4.12
N ASP A 35 1.96 -7.35 5.25
CA ASP A 35 1.45 -8.38 6.16
C ASP A 35 0.26 -9.16 5.58
N ALA A 36 -0.61 -8.49 4.86
CA ALA A 36 -1.82 -9.09 4.32
C ALA A 36 -1.59 -9.86 3.01
N VAL A 37 -0.35 -9.89 2.52
CA VAL A 37 -0.03 -10.54 1.26
C VAL A 37 0.95 -11.68 1.49
N ALA A 38 0.58 -12.89 1.09
CA ALA A 38 1.42 -14.05 1.26
C ALA A 38 2.73 -13.89 0.47
N ILE A 39 3.77 -14.57 0.94
CA ILE A 39 5.10 -14.45 0.35
C ILE A 39 5.09 -14.77 -1.15
N ASP A 40 4.39 -15.82 -1.54
CA ASP A 40 4.35 -16.23 -2.94
C ASP A 40 3.42 -15.38 -3.79
N ALA A 41 2.69 -14.44 -3.20
CA ALA A 41 1.79 -13.57 -3.92
C ALA A 41 2.31 -12.12 -4.01
N LYS A 42 3.46 -11.82 -3.42
CA LYS A 42 3.91 -10.43 -3.32
C LYS A 42 4.20 -9.78 -4.67
N ASP A 43 4.84 -10.50 -5.57
CA ASP A 43 5.14 -9.93 -6.89
C ASP A 43 3.88 -9.73 -7.72
N SER A 44 2.98 -10.71 -7.72
CA SER A 44 1.74 -10.59 -8.48
C SER A 44 0.82 -9.52 -7.89
N ALA A 45 0.83 -9.37 -6.57
CA ALA A 45 0.04 -8.33 -5.93
C ALA A 45 0.53 -6.94 -6.32
N ARG A 46 1.86 -6.74 -6.34
CA ARG A 46 2.43 -5.45 -6.75
C ARG A 46 2.09 -5.15 -8.21
N GLN A 47 2.15 -6.16 -9.05
CA GLN A 47 1.80 -5.99 -10.46
C GLN A 47 0.32 -5.63 -10.62
N ALA A 48 -0.55 -6.31 -9.91
CA ALA A 48 -1.98 -6.01 -9.97
C ALA A 48 -2.27 -4.60 -9.49
N LEU A 49 -1.59 -4.17 -8.43
CA LEU A 49 -1.76 -2.81 -7.93
C LEU A 49 -1.28 -1.78 -8.95
N GLY A 50 -0.20 -2.09 -9.65
CA GLY A 50 0.28 -1.21 -10.71
C GLY A 50 -0.74 -1.05 -11.83
N GLU A 51 -1.38 -2.13 -12.21
CA GLU A 51 -2.42 -2.07 -13.24
C GLU A 51 -3.62 -1.26 -12.76
N PHE A 52 -4.00 -1.44 -11.50
CA PHE A 52 -5.07 -0.66 -10.91
C PHE A 52 -4.73 0.83 -10.91
N ALA A 53 -3.51 1.17 -10.50
CA ALA A 53 -3.09 2.56 -10.42
C ALA A 53 -3.13 3.24 -11.79
N LYS A 54 -2.70 2.53 -12.83
CA LYS A 54 -2.74 3.08 -14.19
C LYS A 54 -4.16 3.24 -14.69
N ALA A 55 -5.04 2.31 -14.34
CA ALA A 55 -6.43 2.37 -14.79
C ALA A 55 -7.23 3.42 -14.04
N ASN A 56 -6.78 3.83 -12.86
CA ASN A 56 -7.53 4.75 -12.01
C ASN A 56 -6.62 5.89 -11.53
N PRO A 57 -6.12 6.71 -12.45
CA PRO A 57 -5.14 7.75 -12.09
C PRO A 57 -5.70 8.81 -11.14
N GLN A 58 -7.01 8.95 -11.06
CA GLN A 58 -7.65 9.92 -10.18
C GLN A 58 -7.79 9.42 -8.74
N VAL A 59 -7.50 8.14 -8.48
CA VAL A 59 -7.65 7.56 -7.15
C VAL A 59 -6.31 7.62 -6.45
N SER A 60 -6.28 8.22 -5.27
CA SER A 60 -5.08 8.37 -4.46
C SER A 60 -5.14 7.42 -3.28
N PHE A 61 -4.02 6.80 -2.92
CA PHE A 61 -4.00 5.86 -1.81
C PHE A 61 -2.61 5.79 -1.19
N PHE A 62 -2.55 5.25 0.02
CA PHE A 62 -1.30 4.99 0.72
C PHE A 62 -0.89 3.54 0.48
N VAL A 63 0.40 3.26 0.54
CA VAL A 63 0.91 1.89 0.35
C VAL A 63 1.81 1.52 1.51
N ARG A 64 1.52 0.39 2.16
CA ARG A 64 2.43 -0.17 3.15
C ARG A 64 3.30 -1.20 2.44
N ILE A 65 4.61 -0.94 2.43
CA ILE A 65 5.56 -1.77 1.70
C ILE A 65 6.24 -2.77 2.64
N ASN A 66 6.96 -3.72 2.06
CA ASN A 66 7.72 -4.69 2.83
C ASN A 66 8.93 -4.02 3.46
N SER A 67 9.44 -4.61 4.55
CA SER A 67 10.51 -3.98 5.30
C SER A 67 11.83 -3.98 4.53
N ALA A 68 12.75 -3.12 4.97
CA ALA A 68 14.04 -2.95 4.31
C ALA A 68 14.89 -4.21 4.33
N GLN A 69 14.59 -5.15 5.22
CA GLN A 69 15.31 -6.40 5.29
C GLN A 69 14.82 -7.47 4.32
N THR A 70 13.77 -7.18 3.57
CA THR A 70 13.21 -8.15 2.64
C THR A 70 13.70 -7.89 1.22
N LYS A 71 13.62 -8.92 0.39
CA LYS A 71 14.01 -8.80 -1.00
C LYS A 71 13.04 -7.97 -1.82
N TRP A 72 11.86 -7.68 -1.29
CA TRP A 72 10.83 -6.92 -2.01
C TRP A 72 10.93 -5.42 -1.80
N PHE A 73 11.72 -4.99 -0.83
CA PHE A 73 11.76 -3.59 -0.40
C PHE A 73 12.07 -2.63 -1.54
N GLU A 74 13.14 -2.90 -2.28
CA GLU A 74 13.57 -1.98 -3.35
C GLU A 74 12.55 -1.92 -4.47
N GLN A 75 11.98 -3.05 -4.82
CA GLN A 75 10.95 -3.08 -5.86
C GLN A 75 9.68 -2.39 -5.43
N ASP A 76 9.32 -2.52 -4.15
CA ASP A 76 8.15 -1.83 -3.61
C ASP A 76 8.36 -0.32 -3.63
N LEU A 77 9.54 0.14 -3.25
CA LEU A 77 9.86 1.57 -3.31
C LEU A 77 9.80 2.09 -4.73
N ALA A 78 10.41 1.36 -5.67
CA ALA A 78 10.41 1.77 -7.07
C ALA A 78 8.99 1.86 -7.60
N PHE A 79 8.14 0.91 -7.19
CA PHE A 79 6.74 0.94 -7.56
C PHE A 79 6.07 2.22 -7.08
N CYS A 80 6.28 2.59 -5.82
CA CYS A 80 5.64 3.78 -5.26
C CYS A 80 6.08 5.05 -5.98
N TYR A 81 7.36 5.15 -6.31
CA TYR A 81 7.85 6.32 -7.03
C TYR A 81 7.37 6.37 -8.48
N ALA A 82 7.06 5.21 -9.05
CA ALA A 82 6.61 5.15 -10.44
C ALA A 82 5.15 5.55 -10.61
N HIS A 83 4.38 5.60 -9.55
CA HIS A 83 2.94 5.87 -9.62
C HIS A 83 2.59 7.11 -8.82
N ALA A 84 2.15 8.15 -9.54
CA ALA A 84 1.86 9.45 -8.93
C ALA A 84 0.69 9.40 -7.94
N ASN A 85 -0.20 8.43 -8.08
CA ASN A 85 -1.35 8.33 -7.18
C ASN A 85 -1.04 7.62 -5.87
N VAL A 86 0.20 7.20 -5.64
CA VAL A 86 0.62 6.75 -4.31
C VAL A 86 0.94 7.99 -3.49
N ALA A 87 0.08 8.30 -2.53
CA ALA A 87 0.18 9.54 -1.77
C ALA A 87 1.29 9.51 -0.73
N ALA A 88 1.54 8.32 -0.15
CA ALA A 88 2.58 8.18 0.86
C ALA A 88 2.93 6.71 1.02
N ILE A 89 4.11 6.47 1.57
CA ILE A 89 4.63 5.13 1.81
C ILE A 89 4.65 4.89 3.31
N MET A 90 4.16 3.72 3.72
CA MET A 90 4.19 3.33 5.12
C MET A 90 5.16 2.17 5.30
N LEU A 91 5.97 2.24 6.35
CA LEU A 91 6.89 1.18 6.70
C LEU A 91 6.25 0.24 7.72
N PRO A 92 6.63 -1.04 7.74
CA PRO A 92 6.10 -1.98 8.71
C PRO A 92 6.47 -1.60 10.14
N LYS A 93 5.62 -1.92 11.08
CA LYS A 93 5.86 -1.67 12.48
C LYS A 93 7.12 -2.34 13.00
N ALA A 94 7.41 -3.54 12.50
CA ALA A 94 8.56 -4.28 12.95
C ALA A 94 9.87 -3.51 12.68
N GLU A 95 9.94 -2.85 11.53
CA GLU A 95 11.13 -2.07 11.21
C GLU A 95 11.23 -0.85 12.10
N PHE A 96 10.11 -0.21 12.36
CA PHE A 96 10.08 0.93 13.26
C PHE A 96 10.53 0.53 14.67
N ALA A 97 10.07 -0.61 15.15
CA ALA A 97 10.44 -1.10 16.47
C ALA A 97 11.94 -1.38 16.55
N ALA A 98 12.54 -1.87 15.48
CA ALA A 98 13.97 -2.16 15.46
C ALA A 98 14.80 -0.88 15.60
N ASP A 99 14.31 0.22 15.07
CA ASP A 99 15.01 1.49 15.19
C ASP A 99 15.05 1.99 16.62
N ILE A 100 14.03 1.66 17.37
CA ILE A 100 13.96 2.08 18.75
C ILE A 100 14.92 1.28 19.63
N GLY A 101 15.03 0.03 19.33
CA GLY A 101 15.84 -0.91 20.09
C GLY A 101 17.32 -0.63 19.99
#